data_5ec8e4c02a3908da6c0694198073e104
#
_entry.id   5ec8e4c02a3908da6c0694198073e104
#
_cell.length_a   1.000
_cell.length_b   1.000
_cell.length_c   1.000
_cell.angle_alpha   90.00
_cell.angle_beta   90.00
_cell.angle_gamma   90.00
#
_symmetry.space_group_name_H-M   'P 1'
#
loop_
_entity.id
_entity.type
_entity.pdbx_description
1 polymer ?
#
loop_
_entity_poly.entity_id
_entity_poly.type
_entity_poly.pdbx_seq_one_letter_code
_entity_poly.pdbx_strand_id
1 'polypeptide(L)'
;MYHMKDMVVNFIKDKLLITVVYFINTLLITLFFYLYVDKQVELLYPVFLSVFVYMIYISFDFYRYYRFNKSIKRSMKNVNFDMVTETNEHKAVGEVINSIHTNYINIINEMKEENKVNNKFFSQWVHNMKTPVSVIEIIVQKLMDKEQTDLKFIEEIREENTKLLNGLDQILNMMRLEDFSMDYVPEAVNLYDLLEKVINERKSQFIHNNVFPKVKCDCNAEKILTDTKWNEFMLGQIISNAIKYSRTCNEEKEVCKHVYFHIEKQNKYIVLTIRDEGVGIPHYDINRVFEAFFTGENGRKYKQSTGIGLYICKVISEKLGHEILIESEEGNGTKLQIRYLSKL
;
A
#
# COMPACT_ATOMS: atom_id res chain seq x y z
N MET A 1 -0.10 -37.01 6.83
CA MET A 1 -0.07 -37.55 8.24
C MET A 1 1.20 -38.38 8.39
N TYR A 2 2.30 -37.81 8.91
CA TYR A 2 3.53 -38.58 9.15
C TYR A 2 3.27 -39.59 10.26
N HIS A 3 3.24 -40.88 9.91
CA HIS A 3 3.07 -41.97 10.88
C HIS A 3 4.27 -41.93 11.84
N MET A 4 4.05 -42.31 13.10
CA MET A 4 5.11 -42.48 14.12
C MET A 4 6.24 -43.38 13.61
N LYS A 5 5.91 -44.33 12.75
CA LYS A 5 6.87 -45.21 12.05
C LYS A 5 7.90 -44.44 11.22
N ASP A 6 7.45 -43.40 10.45
CA ASP A 6 8.36 -42.63 9.59
C ASP A 6 9.35 -41.83 10.43
N MET A 7 8.90 -41.33 11.59
CA MET A 7 9.73 -40.54 12.51
C MET A 7 10.84 -41.41 13.14
N VAL A 8 10.49 -42.66 13.53
CA VAL A 8 11.49 -43.62 14.05
C VAL A 8 12.47 -44.01 12.96
N VAL A 9 12.00 -44.30 11.74
CA VAL A 9 12.86 -44.68 10.61
C VAL A 9 13.83 -43.52 10.26
N ASN A 10 13.36 -42.28 10.23
CA ASN A 10 14.22 -41.14 9.93
C ASN A 10 15.26 -40.93 11.05
N PHE A 11 14.85 -41.01 12.31
CA PHE A 11 15.78 -40.94 13.44
C PHE A 11 16.89 -42.02 13.37
N ILE A 12 16.53 -43.26 13.06
CA ILE A 12 17.50 -44.36 12.90
C ILE A 12 18.47 -44.06 11.75
N LYS A 13 17.97 -43.57 10.62
CA LYS A 13 18.83 -43.18 9.49
C LYS A 13 19.80 -42.07 9.84
N ASP A 14 19.33 -41.04 10.54
CA ASP A 14 20.15 -39.89 10.96
C ASP A 14 21.24 -40.30 11.97
N LYS A 15 20.97 -41.29 12.82
CA LYS A 15 21.91 -41.78 13.86
C LYS A 15 22.72 -42.99 13.43
N LEU A 16 22.52 -43.52 12.23
CA LEU A 16 23.17 -44.74 11.75
C LEU A 16 24.70 -44.63 11.76
N LEU A 17 25.22 -43.50 11.27
CA LEU A 17 26.66 -43.27 11.23
C LEU A 17 27.30 -43.27 12.63
N ILE A 18 26.69 -42.56 13.57
CA ILE A 18 27.14 -42.46 14.96
C ILE A 18 27.08 -43.85 15.63
N THR A 19 26.01 -44.62 15.38
CA THR A 19 25.81 -45.96 15.88
C THR A 19 26.93 -46.89 15.38
N VAL A 20 27.22 -46.87 14.08
CA VAL A 20 28.28 -47.70 13.48
C VAL A 20 29.66 -47.35 14.06
N VAL A 21 29.99 -46.06 14.15
CA VAL A 21 31.25 -45.61 14.73
C VAL A 21 31.39 -46.01 16.18
N TYR A 22 30.30 -45.93 16.96
CA TYR A 22 30.29 -46.37 18.35
C TYR A 22 30.59 -47.89 18.48
N PHE A 23 29.94 -48.75 17.68
CA PHE A 23 30.18 -50.20 17.72
C PHE A 23 31.58 -50.57 17.25
N ILE A 24 32.10 -49.91 16.21
CA ILE A 24 33.50 -50.08 15.77
C ILE A 24 34.48 -49.73 16.91
N ASN A 25 34.25 -48.57 17.55
CA ASN A 25 35.10 -48.13 18.66
C ASN A 25 35.05 -49.14 19.83
N THR A 26 33.86 -49.63 20.20
CA THR A 26 33.69 -50.64 21.25
C THR A 26 34.41 -51.94 20.89
N LEU A 27 34.33 -52.39 19.62
CA LEU A 27 35.01 -53.56 19.13
C LEU A 27 36.55 -53.39 19.18
N LEU A 28 37.08 -52.23 18.76
CA LEU A 28 38.52 -51.96 18.81
C LEU A 28 39.07 -51.94 20.25
N ILE A 29 38.33 -51.35 21.19
CA ILE A 29 38.67 -51.32 22.59
C ILE A 29 38.67 -52.75 23.18
N THR A 30 37.68 -53.54 22.90
CA THR A 30 37.61 -54.96 23.38
C THR A 30 38.70 -55.80 22.76
N LEU A 31 39.01 -55.61 21.47
CA LEU A 31 40.10 -56.30 20.80
C LEU A 31 41.46 -55.91 21.40
N PHE A 32 41.71 -54.63 21.71
CA PHE A 32 42.90 -54.16 22.37
C PHE A 32 43.09 -54.83 23.74
N PHE A 33 42.04 -54.85 24.57
CA PHE A 33 42.11 -55.52 25.87
C PHE A 33 42.33 -57.04 25.73
N TYR A 34 41.73 -57.72 24.75
CA TYR A 34 41.90 -59.11 24.46
C TYR A 34 43.37 -59.48 24.09
N LEU A 35 44.02 -58.62 23.35
CA LEU A 35 45.41 -58.85 22.88
C LEU A 35 46.50 -58.50 23.93
N TYR A 36 46.14 -57.54 24.83
CA TYR A 36 47.20 -56.95 25.71
C TYR A 36 47.10 -57.46 27.18
N VAL A 37 45.92 -57.90 27.61
CA VAL A 37 45.71 -58.35 29.00
C VAL A 37 45.66 -59.87 29.05
N ASP A 38 46.29 -60.46 30.07
CA ASP A 38 46.39 -61.92 30.23
C ASP A 38 44.96 -62.57 30.35
N LYS A 39 44.83 -63.85 29.91
CA LYS A 39 43.61 -64.61 29.59
C LYS A 39 42.54 -64.77 30.65
N GLN A 40 42.50 -64.03 31.74
CA GLN A 40 41.50 -64.16 32.81
C GLN A 40 40.51 -62.97 32.92
N VAL A 41 40.50 -62.03 31.95
CA VAL A 41 39.59 -60.89 32.04
C VAL A 41 38.24 -61.22 31.41
N GLU A 42 37.15 -61.12 32.16
CA GLU A 42 35.77 -61.24 31.67
C GLU A 42 35.43 -60.01 30.81
N LEU A 43 35.64 -60.11 29.49
CA LEU A 43 35.37 -59.03 28.51
C LEU A 43 33.87 -58.72 28.30
N LEU A 44 33.00 -59.63 28.74
CA LEU A 44 31.54 -59.47 28.57
C LEU A 44 30.96 -58.30 29.36
N TYR A 45 31.42 -58.09 30.62
CA TYR A 45 30.92 -57.03 31.47
C TYR A 45 31.15 -55.61 30.92
N PRO A 46 32.35 -55.19 30.47
CA PRO A 46 32.57 -53.91 29.86
C PRO A 46 31.76 -53.69 28.58
N VAL A 47 31.56 -54.72 27.78
CA VAL A 47 30.74 -54.62 26.56
C VAL A 47 29.26 -54.38 26.93
N PHE A 48 28.69 -55.12 27.90
CA PHE A 48 27.34 -54.90 28.36
C PHE A 48 27.16 -53.52 28.97
N LEU A 49 28.09 -53.02 29.75
CA LEU A 49 28.05 -51.69 30.33
C LEU A 49 28.06 -50.61 29.23
N SER A 50 28.92 -50.76 28.21
CA SER A 50 29.02 -49.87 27.08
C SER A 50 27.68 -49.81 26.31
N VAL A 51 27.12 -50.97 25.94
CA VAL A 51 25.79 -51.05 25.27
C VAL A 51 24.68 -50.43 26.11
N PHE A 52 24.68 -50.65 27.41
CA PHE A 52 23.68 -50.06 28.31
C PHE A 52 23.76 -48.53 28.33
N VAL A 53 24.94 -47.95 28.46
CA VAL A 53 25.12 -46.49 28.40
C VAL A 53 24.69 -45.92 27.04
N TYR A 54 25.01 -46.64 25.95
CA TYR A 54 24.57 -46.23 24.61
C TYR A 54 23.05 -46.27 24.45
N MET A 55 22.37 -47.23 25.00
CA MET A 55 20.89 -47.33 24.97
C MET A 55 20.25 -46.16 25.74
N ILE A 56 20.79 -45.75 26.88
CA ILE A 56 20.34 -44.56 27.59
C ILE A 56 20.51 -43.30 26.73
N TYR A 57 21.72 -43.12 26.11
CA TYR A 57 21.98 -41.98 25.24
C TYR A 57 21.01 -41.90 24.06
N ILE A 58 20.80 -43.01 23.34
CA ILE A 58 19.93 -43.04 22.17
C ILE A 58 18.46 -42.81 22.55
N SER A 59 18.02 -43.30 23.73
CA SER A 59 16.66 -43.07 24.23
C SER A 59 16.42 -41.61 24.57
N PHE A 60 17.40 -40.95 25.21
CA PHE A 60 17.34 -39.50 25.49
C PHE A 60 17.33 -38.65 24.23
N ASP A 61 18.20 -38.98 23.26
CA ASP A 61 18.28 -38.27 22.01
C ASP A 61 17.02 -38.46 21.14
N PHE A 62 16.41 -39.65 21.17
CA PHE A 62 15.10 -39.92 20.53
C PHE A 62 14.00 -39.09 21.17
N TYR A 63 13.97 -38.96 22.51
CA TYR A 63 13.00 -38.14 23.20
C TYR A 63 13.09 -36.67 22.81
N ARG A 64 14.29 -36.12 22.70
CA ARG A 64 14.56 -34.74 22.23
C ARG A 64 14.10 -34.55 20.77
N TYR A 65 14.45 -35.49 19.90
CA TYR A 65 14.03 -35.49 18.49
C TYR A 65 12.51 -35.54 18.36
N TYR A 66 11.84 -36.36 19.14
CA TYR A 66 10.39 -36.46 19.18
C TYR A 66 9.74 -35.13 19.62
N ARG A 67 10.20 -34.55 20.72
CA ARG A 67 9.68 -33.25 21.22
C ARG A 67 9.84 -32.15 20.21
N PHE A 68 10.96 -32.04 19.58
CA PHE A 68 11.25 -31.01 18.56
C PHE A 68 10.34 -31.16 17.34
N ASN A 69 10.26 -32.34 16.73
CA ASN A 69 9.39 -32.59 15.59
C ASN A 69 7.90 -32.36 15.91
N LYS A 70 7.48 -32.70 17.14
CA LYS A 70 6.11 -32.42 17.61
C LYS A 70 5.86 -30.90 17.76
N SER A 71 6.87 -30.12 18.18
CA SER A 71 6.77 -28.68 18.32
C SER A 71 6.67 -28.01 16.94
N ILE A 72 7.48 -28.41 15.95
CA ILE A 72 7.39 -27.96 14.55
C ILE A 72 5.98 -28.19 13.99
N LYS A 73 5.41 -29.38 14.18
CA LYS A 73 4.06 -29.67 13.69
C LYS A 73 2.97 -28.83 14.35
N ARG A 74 3.17 -28.41 15.60
CA ARG A 74 2.24 -27.52 16.29
C ARG A 74 2.37 -26.07 15.81
N SER A 75 3.59 -25.60 15.52
CA SER A 75 3.81 -24.25 14.98
C SER A 75 3.19 -24.06 13.60
N MET A 76 3.09 -25.12 12.78
CA MET A 76 2.38 -25.07 11.49
C MET A 76 0.87 -24.85 11.60
N LYS A 77 0.26 -25.09 12.77
CA LYS A 77 -1.20 -24.96 12.98
C LYS A 77 -1.59 -23.73 13.78
N ASN A 78 -0.71 -23.21 14.61
CA ASN A 78 -0.99 -22.08 15.50
C ASN A 78 0.05 -20.98 15.33
N VAL A 79 -0.43 -19.76 15.11
CA VAL A 79 0.39 -18.58 14.87
C VAL A 79 1.24 -18.16 16.09
N ASN A 80 0.74 -18.42 17.32
CA ASN A 80 1.42 -18.08 18.58
C ASN A 80 1.90 -19.36 19.25
N PHE A 81 3.02 -19.91 18.81
CA PHE A 81 3.56 -21.12 19.41
C PHE A 81 5.06 -20.97 19.73
N ASP A 82 5.43 -21.18 21.00
CA ASP A 82 6.82 -21.25 21.41
C ASP A 82 7.41 -22.60 21.02
N MET A 83 8.47 -22.57 20.21
CA MET A 83 9.21 -23.76 19.82
C MET A 83 10.09 -24.26 20.98
N VAL A 84 10.09 -25.57 21.20
CA VAL A 84 11.00 -26.20 22.16
C VAL A 84 12.40 -26.24 21.53
N THR A 85 13.30 -25.39 22.01
CA THR A 85 14.67 -25.25 21.51
C THR A 85 15.66 -25.77 22.54
N GLU A 86 16.07 -27.03 22.43
CA GLU A 86 17.00 -27.67 23.36
C GLU A 86 18.46 -27.67 22.85
N THR A 87 18.68 -27.47 21.55
CA THR A 87 20.01 -27.40 20.94
C THR A 87 20.19 -26.09 20.17
N ASN A 88 21.45 -25.74 19.88
CA ASN A 88 21.75 -24.56 19.06
C ASN A 88 21.17 -24.68 17.64
N GLU A 89 21.15 -25.88 17.06
CA GLU A 89 20.51 -26.17 15.78
C GLU A 89 19.00 -25.93 15.85
N HIS A 90 18.33 -26.41 16.92
CA HIS A 90 16.90 -26.15 17.15
C HIS A 90 16.60 -24.66 17.32
N LYS A 91 17.50 -23.89 17.97
CA LYS A 91 17.37 -22.44 18.10
C LYS A 91 17.46 -21.74 16.74
N ALA A 92 18.45 -22.06 15.94
CA ALA A 92 18.62 -21.47 14.59
C ALA A 92 17.40 -21.73 13.71
N VAL A 93 16.89 -22.97 13.70
CA VAL A 93 15.66 -23.32 12.96
C VAL A 93 14.45 -22.55 13.51
N GLY A 94 14.35 -22.44 14.84
CA GLY A 94 13.27 -21.67 15.49
C GLY A 94 13.29 -20.19 15.11
N GLU A 95 14.45 -19.56 15.07
CA GLU A 95 14.63 -18.17 14.67
C GLU A 95 14.22 -17.95 13.21
N VAL A 96 14.64 -18.83 12.30
CA VAL A 96 14.25 -18.77 10.88
C VAL A 96 12.73 -18.90 10.72
N ILE A 97 12.11 -19.88 11.38
CA ILE A 97 10.66 -20.08 11.31
C ILE A 97 9.91 -18.86 11.87
N ASN A 98 10.37 -18.30 13.01
CA ASN A 98 9.77 -17.10 13.58
C ASN A 98 9.91 -15.88 12.66
N SER A 99 11.08 -15.69 12.02
CA SER A 99 11.27 -14.59 11.08
C SER A 99 10.37 -14.70 9.87
N ILE A 100 10.25 -15.89 9.27
CA ILE A 100 9.32 -16.16 8.16
C ILE A 100 7.88 -15.89 8.59
N HIS A 101 7.49 -16.33 9.77
CA HIS A 101 6.14 -16.16 10.31
C HIS A 101 5.81 -14.66 10.52
N THR A 102 6.73 -13.92 11.14
CA THR A 102 6.57 -12.48 11.36
C THR A 102 6.42 -11.73 10.04
N ASN A 103 7.27 -12.03 9.06
CA ASN A 103 7.19 -11.43 7.72
C ASN A 103 5.85 -11.75 7.04
N TYR A 104 5.38 -13.00 7.15
CA TYR A 104 4.11 -13.41 6.58
C TYR A 104 2.90 -12.71 7.23
N ILE A 105 2.93 -12.55 8.56
CA ILE A 105 1.90 -11.79 9.29
C ILE A 105 1.89 -10.31 8.84
N ASN A 106 3.05 -9.70 8.69
CA ASN A 106 3.15 -8.31 8.24
C ASN A 106 2.54 -8.15 6.83
N ILE A 107 2.90 -9.03 5.89
CA ILE A 107 2.31 -9.03 4.53
C ILE A 107 0.79 -9.19 4.57
N ILE A 108 0.27 -10.13 5.38
CA ILE A 108 -1.19 -10.33 5.52
C ILE A 108 -1.85 -9.07 6.11
N ASN A 109 -1.24 -8.42 7.08
CA ASN A 109 -1.80 -7.23 7.69
C ASN A 109 -1.80 -6.05 6.70
N GLU A 110 -0.73 -5.87 5.93
CA GLU A 110 -0.67 -4.88 4.85
C GLU A 110 -1.78 -5.13 3.82
N MET A 111 -1.91 -6.36 3.32
CA MET A 111 -2.99 -6.72 2.39
C MET A 111 -4.39 -6.51 2.97
N LYS A 112 -4.59 -6.73 4.28
CA LYS A 112 -5.88 -6.47 4.94
C LYS A 112 -6.19 -4.99 5.04
N GLU A 113 -5.22 -4.15 5.35
CA GLU A 113 -5.43 -2.70 5.39
C GLU A 113 -5.68 -2.12 3.99
N GLU A 114 -4.96 -2.57 2.96
CA GLU A 114 -5.25 -2.22 1.56
C GLU A 114 -6.68 -2.62 1.15
N ASN A 115 -7.08 -3.87 1.42
CA ASN A 115 -8.44 -4.33 1.13
C ASN A 115 -9.51 -3.53 1.88
N LYS A 116 -9.23 -3.11 3.12
CA LYS A 116 -10.15 -2.30 3.91
C LYS A 116 -10.32 -0.90 3.31
N VAL A 117 -9.22 -0.29 2.84
CA VAL A 117 -9.26 1.00 2.11
C VAL A 117 -10.08 0.84 0.83
N ASN A 118 -9.81 -0.19 0.03
CA ASN A 118 -10.54 -0.45 -1.22
C ASN A 118 -12.03 -0.70 -0.98
N ASN A 119 -12.40 -1.52 -0.01
CA ASN A 119 -13.81 -1.76 0.34
C ASN A 119 -14.53 -0.49 0.81
N LYS A 120 -13.86 0.35 1.60
CA LYS A 120 -14.41 1.65 2.00
C LYS A 120 -14.57 2.57 0.79
N PHE A 121 -13.61 2.56 -0.13
CA PHE A 121 -13.68 3.30 -1.39
C PHE A 121 -14.91 2.89 -2.21
N PHE A 122 -15.09 1.59 -2.47
CA PHE A 122 -16.23 1.09 -3.23
C PHE A 122 -17.56 1.42 -2.57
N SER A 123 -17.67 1.25 -1.25
CA SER A 123 -18.88 1.58 -0.51
C SER A 123 -19.27 3.05 -0.62
N GLN A 124 -18.28 3.95 -0.45
CA GLN A 124 -18.50 5.39 -0.57
C GLN A 124 -18.85 5.79 -2.00
N TRP A 125 -18.17 5.19 -2.98
CA TRP A 125 -18.46 5.43 -4.39
C TRP A 125 -19.86 5.01 -4.78
N VAL A 126 -20.30 3.81 -4.40
CA VAL A 126 -21.70 3.35 -4.64
C VAL A 126 -22.71 4.33 -4.03
N HIS A 127 -22.46 4.80 -2.80
CA HIS A 127 -23.30 5.80 -2.16
C HIS A 127 -23.35 7.11 -2.95
N ASN A 128 -22.20 7.60 -3.40
CA ASN A 128 -22.12 8.85 -4.18
C ASN A 128 -22.76 8.74 -5.56
N MET A 129 -22.77 7.54 -6.18
CA MET A 129 -23.48 7.30 -7.45
C MET A 129 -24.98 7.16 -7.29
N LYS A 130 -25.44 6.62 -6.16
CA LYS A 130 -26.87 6.49 -5.87
C LYS A 130 -27.58 7.85 -5.80
N THR A 131 -26.90 8.87 -5.29
CA THR A 131 -27.49 10.22 -5.11
C THR A 131 -27.90 10.87 -6.45
N PRO A 132 -26.99 11.07 -7.45
CA PRO A 132 -27.36 11.67 -8.73
C PRO A 132 -28.37 10.81 -9.50
N VAL A 133 -28.30 9.48 -9.42
CA VAL A 133 -29.31 8.59 -10.02
C VAL A 133 -30.69 8.86 -9.43
N SER A 134 -30.81 8.95 -8.11
CA SER A 134 -32.09 9.25 -7.44
C SER A 134 -32.61 10.65 -7.79
N VAL A 135 -31.73 11.64 -7.96
CA VAL A 135 -32.13 13.00 -8.39
C VAL A 135 -32.65 12.98 -9.82
N ILE A 136 -31.96 12.30 -10.75
CA ILE A 136 -32.43 12.13 -12.14
C ILE A 136 -33.81 11.46 -12.16
N GLU A 137 -34.00 10.41 -11.37
CA GLU A 137 -35.28 9.69 -11.28
C GLU A 137 -36.43 10.61 -10.83
N ILE A 138 -36.21 11.45 -9.79
CA ILE A 138 -37.17 12.43 -9.32
C ILE A 138 -37.49 13.47 -10.40
N ILE A 139 -36.47 13.95 -11.14
CA ILE A 139 -36.68 14.92 -12.22
C ILE A 139 -37.49 14.29 -13.34
N VAL A 140 -37.18 13.05 -13.74
CA VAL A 140 -37.93 12.32 -14.78
C VAL A 140 -39.40 12.13 -14.34
N GLN A 141 -39.67 11.74 -13.09
CA GLN A 141 -41.03 11.63 -12.56
C GLN A 141 -41.77 12.96 -12.63
N LYS A 142 -41.13 14.07 -12.24
CA LYS A 142 -41.76 15.42 -12.33
C LYS A 142 -42.02 15.85 -13.77
N LEU A 143 -41.22 15.42 -14.74
CA LEU A 143 -41.44 15.67 -16.16
C LEU A 143 -42.63 14.87 -16.70
N MET A 144 -42.83 13.63 -16.21
CA MET A 144 -43.96 12.79 -16.60
C MET A 144 -45.31 13.36 -16.12
N ASP A 145 -45.29 14.07 -14.99
CA ASP A 145 -46.52 14.73 -14.42
C ASP A 145 -46.83 16.07 -15.07
N LYS A 146 -45.98 16.61 -15.95
CA LYS A 146 -46.17 17.91 -16.62
C LYS A 146 -46.17 17.74 -18.13
N GLU A 147 -47.17 18.33 -18.79
CA GLU A 147 -47.27 18.34 -20.28
C GLU A 147 -46.21 19.22 -20.98
N GLN A 148 -45.42 20.00 -20.27
CA GLN A 148 -44.41 20.87 -20.86
C GLN A 148 -43.00 20.46 -20.42
N THR A 149 -42.14 20.20 -21.42
CA THR A 149 -40.71 19.98 -21.23
C THR A 149 -40.02 21.31 -20.93
N ASP A 150 -39.65 21.54 -19.68
CA ASP A 150 -38.92 22.74 -19.26
C ASP A 150 -37.42 22.52 -19.47
N LEU A 151 -36.76 23.40 -20.22
CA LEU A 151 -35.32 23.37 -20.52
C LEU A 151 -34.48 23.27 -19.24
N LYS A 152 -34.97 23.83 -18.14
CA LYS A 152 -34.32 23.76 -16.83
C LYS A 152 -34.14 22.33 -16.33
N PHE A 153 -35.12 21.46 -16.51
CA PHE A 153 -35.01 20.04 -16.09
C PHE A 153 -34.00 19.27 -16.93
N ILE A 154 -33.89 19.61 -18.22
CA ILE A 154 -32.85 19.00 -19.08
C ILE A 154 -31.44 19.37 -18.60
N GLU A 155 -31.26 20.61 -18.17
CA GLU A 155 -29.97 21.11 -17.67
C GLU A 155 -29.62 20.47 -16.32
N GLU A 156 -30.60 20.34 -15.42
CA GLU A 156 -30.42 19.62 -14.15
C GLU A 156 -30.04 18.14 -14.36
N ILE A 157 -30.70 17.43 -15.29
CA ILE A 157 -30.34 16.04 -15.65
C ILE A 157 -28.89 15.97 -16.21
N ARG A 158 -28.53 16.94 -17.05
CA ARG A 158 -27.18 17.00 -17.65
C ARG A 158 -26.09 17.20 -16.59
N GLU A 159 -26.36 18.04 -15.60
CA GLU A 159 -25.45 18.24 -14.46
C GLU A 159 -25.27 16.95 -13.64
N GLU A 160 -26.37 16.25 -13.31
CA GLU A 160 -26.31 15.02 -12.55
C GLU A 160 -25.60 13.89 -13.34
N ASN A 161 -25.86 13.80 -14.64
CA ASN A 161 -25.16 12.85 -15.52
C ASN A 161 -23.65 13.14 -15.58
N THR A 162 -23.25 14.42 -15.60
CA THR A 162 -21.83 14.80 -15.55
C THR A 162 -21.18 14.37 -14.23
N LYS A 163 -21.89 14.46 -13.11
CA LYS A 163 -21.40 13.96 -11.80
C LYS A 163 -21.19 12.44 -11.82
N LEU A 164 -22.11 11.69 -12.46
CA LEU A 164 -21.98 10.25 -12.65
C LEU A 164 -20.76 9.89 -13.48
N LEU A 165 -20.56 10.55 -14.62
CA LEU A 165 -19.40 10.32 -15.49
C LEU A 165 -18.09 10.59 -14.76
N ASN A 166 -17.99 11.72 -14.06
CA ASN A 166 -16.80 12.06 -13.26
C ASN A 166 -16.54 11.02 -12.16
N GLY A 167 -17.58 10.49 -11.54
CA GLY A 167 -17.44 9.42 -10.55
C GLY A 167 -16.98 8.09 -11.16
N LEU A 168 -17.46 7.74 -12.35
CA LEU A 168 -16.98 6.56 -13.09
C LEU A 168 -15.51 6.68 -13.46
N ASP A 169 -15.08 7.86 -13.93
CA ASP A 169 -13.68 8.11 -14.27
C ASP A 169 -12.77 8.00 -13.02
N GLN A 170 -13.25 8.44 -11.86
CA GLN A 170 -12.50 8.30 -10.62
C GLN A 170 -12.27 6.82 -10.26
N ILE A 171 -13.30 5.95 -10.41
CA ILE A 171 -13.15 4.53 -10.08
C ILE A 171 -12.25 3.82 -11.08
N LEU A 172 -12.41 4.11 -12.38
CA LEU A 172 -11.55 3.52 -13.41
C LEU A 172 -10.07 3.86 -13.18
N ASN A 173 -9.78 5.11 -12.80
CA ASN A 173 -8.41 5.51 -12.50
C ASN A 173 -7.90 4.88 -11.21
N MET A 174 -8.75 4.69 -10.19
CA MET A 174 -8.36 3.98 -8.97
C MET A 174 -8.04 2.50 -9.25
N MET A 175 -8.86 1.81 -10.05
CA MET A 175 -8.60 0.42 -10.46
C MET A 175 -7.30 0.29 -11.26
N ARG A 176 -7.02 1.24 -12.17
CA ARG A 176 -5.76 1.27 -12.92
C ARG A 176 -4.54 1.53 -12.04
N LEU A 177 -4.71 2.24 -10.91
CA LEU A 177 -3.61 2.44 -9.96
C LEU A 177 -3.14 1.14 -9.29
N GLU A 178 -3.99 0.13 -9.15
CA GLU A 178 -3.60 -1.20 -8.66
C GLU A 178 -2.62 -1.88 -9.63
N ASP A 179 -2.86 -1.73 -10.95
CA ASP A 179 -2.00 -2.27 -12.02
C ASP A 179 -1.04 -1.22 -12.62
N PHE A 180 -0.66 -0.20 -11.83
CA PHE A 180 0.16 0.93 -12.27
C PHE A 180 1.41 0.52 -13.05
N SER A 181 2.10 -0.54 -12.63
CA SER A 181 3.32 -1.03 -13.28
C SER A 181 3.12 -1.52 -14.72
N MET A 182 1.91 -1.95 -15.07
CA MET A 182 1.55 -2.39 -16.41
C MET A 182 1.30 -1.22 -17.38
N ASP A 183 0.79 -0.10 -16.85
CA ASP A 183 0.39 1.08 -17.62
C ASP A 183 1.44 2.21 -17.59
N TYR A 184 2.51 2.06 -16.79
CA TYR A 184 3.52 3.09 -16.60
C TYR A 184 4.46 3.22 -17.79
N VAL A 185 4.39 4.36 -18.49
CA VAL A 185 5.23 4.70 -19.63
C VAL A 185 5.98 6.01 -19.35
N PRO A 186 7.20 5.94 -18.79
CA PRO A 186 7.98 7.12 -18.48
C PRO A 186 8.51 7.80 -19.76
N GLU A 187 8.24 9.07 -19.92
CA GLU A 187 8.71 9.88 -21.03
C GLU A 187 9.22 11.26 -20.59
N ALA A 188 10.03 11.88 -21.45
CA ALA A 188 10.56 13.21 -21.17
C ALA A 188 9.60 14.28 -21.69
N VAL A 189 8.84 14.89 -20.77
CA VAL A 189 7.74 15.82 -21.06
C VAL A 189 8.14 17.24 -20.68
N ASN A 190 7.75 18.23 -21.50
CA ASN A 190 7.81 19.63 -21.11
C ASN A 190 6.67 19.94 -20.13
N LEU A 191 7.02 20.33 -18.91
CA LEU A 191 6.02 20.56 -17.85
C LEU A 191 5.10 21.76 -18.17
N TYR A 192 5.61 22.78 -18.86
CA TYR A 192 4.81 23.94 -19.23
C TYR A 192 3.71 23.56 -20.23
N ASP A 193 4.07 22.82 -21.29
CA ASP A 193 3.11 22.37 -22.32
C ASP A 193 2.02 21.46 -21.72
N LEU A 194 2.44 20.57 -20.83
CA LEU A 194 1.54 19.68 -20.12
C LEU A 194 0.55 20.46 -19.23
N LEU A 195 1.06 21.42 -18.46
CA LEU A 195 0.24 22.28 -17.60
C LEU A 195 -0.75 23.12 -18.41
N GLU A 196 -0.30 23.72 -19.51
CA GLU A 196 -1.14 24.52 -20.41
C GLU A 196 -2.27 23.68 -21.00
N LYS A 197 -1.99 22.46 -21.44
CA LYS A 197 -3.00 21.49 -21.90
C LYS A 197 -4.07 21.26 -20.84
N VAL A 198 -3.65 20.91 -19.60
CA VAL A 198 -4.58 20.60 -18.51
C VAL A 198 -5.41 21.82 -18.10
N ILE A 199 -4.85 23.03 -18.11
CA ILE A 199 -5.59 24.27 -17.86
C ILE A 199 -6.65 24.49 -18.95
N ASN A 200 -6.27 24.33 -20.24
CA ASN A 200 -7.18 24.51 -21.36
C ASN A 200 -8.37 23.54 -21.35
N GLU A 201 -8.15 22.28 -20.98
CA GLU A 201 -9.22 21.28 -20.79
C GLU A 201 -10.24 21.68 -19.73
N ARG A 202 -9.85 22.53 -18.76
CA ARG A 202 -10.70 23.02 -17.67
C ARG A 202 -11.17 24.45 -17.84
N LYS A 203 -11.01 25.03 -19.02
CA LYS A 203 -11.39 26.42 -19.32
C LYS A 203 -12.84 26.73 -18.95
N SER A 204 -13.76 25.83 -19.24
CA SER A 204 -15.18 25.99 -18.88
C SER A 204 -15.40 26.04 -17.36
N GLN A 205 -14.66 25.23 -16.59
CA GLN A 205 -14.75 25.25 -15.13
C GLN A 205 -14.21 26.55 -14.54
N PHE A 206 -13.10 27.09 -15.08
CA PHE A 206 -12.57 28.39 -14.69
C PHE A 206 -13.57 29.51 -14.91
N ILE A 207 -14.17 29.57 -16.11
CA ILE A 207 -15.15 30.60 -16.49
C ILE A 207 -16.41 30.48 -15.59
N HIS A 208 -16.97 29.28 -15.42
CA HIS A 208 -18.19 29.09 -14.66
C HIS A 208 -18.05 29.46 -13.17
N ASN A 209 -16.85 29.27 -12.59
CA ASN A 209 -16.59 29.62 -11.19
C ASN A 209 -16.01 31.02 -10.98
N ASN A 210 -15.87 31.82 -12.04
CA ASN A 210 -15.26 33.17 -12.03
C ASN A 210 -13.84 33.17 -11.42
N VAL A 211 -13.05 32.17 -11.78
CA VAL A 211 -11.66 31.98 -11.35
C VAL A 211 -10.76 32.02 -12.57
N PHE A 212 -9.60 32.68 -12.49
CA PHE A 212 -8.72 32.86 -13.65
C PHE A 212 -7.31 32.31 -13.39
N PRO A 213 -6.74 31.55 -14.35
CA PRO A 213 -5.39 31.04 -14.21
C PRO A 213 -4.36 32.13 -14.54
N LYS A 214 -3.28 32.19 -13.74
CA LYS A 214 -2.08 33.01 -14.03
C LYS A 214 -0.86 32.10 -14.02
N VAL A 215 -0.24 31.92 -15.17
CA VAL A 215 0.93 31.05 -15.36
C VAL A 215 2.19 31.87 -15.46
N LYS A 216 3.19 31.55 -14.64
CA LYS A 216 4.54 32.08 -14.69
C LYS A 216 5.53 30.93 -14.81
N CYS A 217 6.46 31.01 -15.76
CA CYS A 217 7.51 30.03 -15.95
C CYS A 217 8.86 30.73 -16.00
N ASP A 218 9.74 30.40 -15.06
CA ASP A 218 11.09 30.97 -15.01
C ASP A 218 12.12 30.06 -15.71
N CYS A 219 11.71 28.86 -16.16
CA CYS A 219 12.53 27.88 -16.84
C CYS A 219 11.84 27.37 -18.12
N ASN A 220 12.24 27.96 -19.26
CA ASN A 220 11.73 27.53 -20.56
C ASN A 220 12.44 26.24 -21.01
N ALA A 221 11.64 25.25 -21.44
CA ALA A 221 12.05 24.02 -22.13
C ALA A 221 12.76 22.93 -21.28
N GLU A 222 12.71 22.97 -19.96
CA GLU A 222 13.20 21.84 -19.16
C GLU A 222 12.21 20.69 -19.15
N LYS A 223 12.73 19.49 -19.46
CA LYS A 223 11.93 18.27 -19.50
C LYS A 223 12.01 17.55 -18.16
N ILE A 224 10.86 17.11 -17.66
CA ILE A 224 10.73 16.20 -16.54
C ILE A 224 10.58 14.78 -17.06
N LEU A 225 11.01 13.79 -16.26
CA LEU A 225 10.71 12.39 -16.53
C LEU A 225 9.43 12.02 -15.77
N THR A 226 8.37 11.69 -16.50
CA THR A 226 7.07 11.34 -15.91
C THR A 226 6.25 10.54 -16.88
N ASP A 227 5.14 9.94 -16.41
CA ASP A 227 4.08 9.43 -17.27
C ASP A 227 3.07 10.55 -17.54
N THR A 228 2.86 10.88 -18.81
CA THR A 228 1.99 11.98 -19.22
C THR A 228 0.56 11.80 -18.74
N LYS A 229 -0.04 10.62 -18.90
CA LYS A 229 -1.44 10.35 -18.55
C LYS A 229 -1.68 10.47 -17.03
N TRP A 230 -0.82 9.86 -16.24
CA TRP A 230 -0.93 9.90 -14.79
C TRP A 230 -0.68 11.31 -14.23
N ASN A 231 0.27 12.03 -14.84
CA ASN A 231 0.55 13.40 -14.42
C ASN A 231 -0.57 14.37 -14.85
N GLU A 232 -1.14 14.23 -16.05
CA GLU A 232 -2.35 14.97 -16.48
C GLU A 232 -3.52 14.76 -15.52
N PHE A 233 -3.75 13.50 -15.11
CA PHE A 233 -4.81 13.19 -14.18
C PHE A 233 -4.56 13.84 -12.80
N MET A 234 -3.34 13.71 -12.26
CA MET A 234 -2.94 14.30 -10.98
C MET A 234 -3.10 15.84 -11.00
N LEU A 235 -2.54 16.51 -12.01
CA LEU A 235 -2.67 17.96 -12.18
C LEU A 235 -4.13 18.36 -12.31
N GLY A 236 -4.91 17.58 -13.03
CA GLY A 236 -6.34 17.79 -13.19
C GLY A 236 -7.12 17.80 -11.91
N GLN A 237 -6.85 16.87 -10.99
CA GLN A 237 -7.48 16.82 -9.69
C GLN A 237 -7.09 18.01 -8.80
N ILE A 238 -5.81 18.38 -8.81
CA ILE A 238 -5.29 19.53 -8.06
C ILE A 238 -5.92 20.84 -8.55
N ILE A 239 -5.95 21.06 -9.87
CA ILE A 239 -6.53 22.25 -10.48
C ILE A 239 -8.05 22.33 -10.22
N SER A 240 -8.75 21.20 -10.34
CA SER A 240 -10.19 21.14 -10.03
C SER A 240 -10.47 21.51 -8.57
N ASN A 241 -9.63 21.05 -7.63
CA ASN A 241 -9.74 21.45 -6.23
C ASN A 241 -9.46 22.94 -6.04
N ALA A 242 -8.41 23.49 -6.66
CA ALA A 242 -8.08 24.91 -6.59
C ALA A 242 -9.23 25.80 -7.08
N ILE A 243 -9.87 25.44 -8.21
CA ILE A 243 -11.04 26.14 -8.73
C ILE A 243 -12.21 26.05 -7.76
N LYS A 244 -12.53 24.84 -7.30
CA LYS A 244 -13.68 24.55 -6.42
C LYS A 244 -13.64 25.33 -5.11
N TYR A 245 -12.48 25.35 -4.45
CA TYR A 245 -12.32 26.02 -3.15
C TYR A 245 -12.01 27.51 -3.26
N SER A 246 -11.70 28.03 -4.47
CA SER A 246 -11.61 29.45 -4.76
C SER A 246 -12.95 30.12 -4.98
N ARG A 247 -14.01 29.35 -5.30
CA ARG A 247 -15.34 29.89 -5.54
C ARG A 247 -15.83 30.72 -4.35
N THR A 248 -16.24 31.96 -4.59
CA THR A 248 -16.86 32.83 -3.59
C THR A 248 -18.32 32.46 -3.41
N CYS A 249 -18.75 32.19 -2.18
CA CYS A 249 -20.16 31.93 -1.86
C CYS A 249 -20.99 33.20 -1.60
N ASN A 250 -20.40 34.40 -1.69
CA ASN A 250 -21.11 35.67 -1.45
C ASN A 250 -21.54 36.25 -2.78
N GLU A 251 -22.85 36.24 -3.02
CA GLU A 251 -23.52 36.81 -4.21
C GLU A 251 -23.35 38.34 -4.33
N GLU A 252 -22.91 39.04 -3.28
CA GLU A 252 -22.88 40.51 -3.24
C GLU A 252 -21.59 41.16 -3.81
N LYS A 253 -20.53 40.38 -4.09
CA LYS A 253 -19.30 40.92 -4.74
C LYS A 253 -18.78 39.92 -5.75
N GLU A 254 -18.86 40.28 -7.03
CA GLU A 254 -18.12 39.60 -8.12
C GLU A 254 -16.60 39.86 -7.97
N VAL A 255 -15.98 39.27 -6.98
CA VAL A 255 -14.51 39.33 -6.84
C VAL A 255 -13.92 38.22 -7.67
N CYS A 256 -13.27 38.57 -8.78
CA CYS A 256 -12.49 37.62 -9.59
C CYS A 256 -11.35 37.08 -8.76
N LYS A 257 -11.29 35.76 -8.59
CA LYS A 257 -10.19 35.08 -7.92
C LYS A 257 -9.23 34.45 -8.92
N HIS A 258 -8.03 34.21 -8.47
CA HIS A 258 -6.97 33.66 -9.33
C HIS A 258 -6.42 32.37 -8.77
N VAL A 259 -5.98 31.49 -9.68
CA VAL A 259 -5.09 30.37 -9.39
C VAL A 259 -3.76 30.65 -10.07
N TYR A 260 -2.72 30.72 -9.29
CA TYR A 260 -1.37 31.02 -9.74
C TYR A 260 -0.62 29.71 -9.94
N PHE A 261 0.03 29.61 -11.09
CA PHE A 261 0.91 28.50 -11.46
C PHE A 261 2.32 29.06 -11.65
N HIS A 262 3.27 28.53 -10.92
CA HIS A 262 4.66 28.96 -11.04
C HIS A 262 5.57 27.75 -11.22
N ILE A 263 6.31 27.72 -12.34
CA ILE A 263 7.30 26.69 -12.65
C ILE A 263 8.68 27.32 -12.49
N GLU A 264 9.49 26.75 -11.61
CA GLU A 264 10.85 27.19 -11.35
C GLU A 264 11.81 26.01 -11.21
N LYS A 265 13.09 26.25 -11.49
CA LYS A 265 14.14 25.27 -11.25
C LYS A 265 14.80 25.50 -9.91
N GLN A 266 14.78 24.50 -9.07
CA GLN A 266 15.46 24.49 -7.78
C GLN A 266 16.49 23.37 -7.73
N ASN A 267 17.77 23.69 -7.94
CA ASN A 267 18.87 22.71 -8.02
C ASN A 267 18.60 21.63 -9.09
N LYS A 268 18.43 20.37 -8.63
CA LYS A 268 18.12 19.20 -9.47
C LYS A 268 16.62 18.94 -9.66
N TYR A 269 15.76 19.81 -9.13
CA TYR A 269 14.32 19.66 -9.23
C TYR A 269 13.72 20.77 -10.08
N ILE A 270 12.66 20.42 -10.81
CA ILE A 270 11.70 21.38 -11.35
C ILE A 270 10.52 21.38 -10.41
N VAL A 271 10.16 22.54 -9.90
CA VAL A 271 9.08 22.71 -8.92
C VAL A 271 7.93 23.43 -9.58
N LEU A 272 6.76 22.78 -9.58
CA LEU A 272 5.50 23.41 -9.92
C LEU A 272 4.78 23.80 -8.64
N THR A 273 4.57 25.10 -8.45
CA THR A 273 3.76 25.66 -7.37
C THR A 273 2.38 26.04 -7.90
N ILE A 274 1.32 25.53 -7.28
CA ILE A 274 -0.07 25.88 -7.57
C ILE A 274 -0.62 26.53 -6.31
N ARG A 275 -1.04 27.81 -6.41
CA ARG A 275 -1.58 28.58 -5.30
C ARG A 275 -2.96 29.12 -5.66
N ASP A 276 -3.94 28.83 -4.84
CA ASP A 276 -5.28 29.38 -4.94
C ASP A 276 -5.53 30.51 -3.91
N GLU A 277 -6.54 31.33 -4.18
CA GLU A 277 -7.06 32.36 -3.29
C GLU A 277 -8.35 31.90 -2.61
N GLY A 278 -8.41 30.60 -2.25
CA GLY A 278 -9.58 29.94 -1.69
C GLY A 278 -9.74 30.15 -0.20
N VAL A 279 -10.64 29.34 0.37
CA VAL A 279 -10.94 29.36 1.81
C VAL A 279 -9.83 28.83 2.69
N GLY A 280 -8.79 28.23 2.11
CA GLY A 280 -7.70 27.60 2.84
C GLY A 280 -8.12 26.32 3.59
N ILE A 281 -7.19 25.74 4.33
CA ILE A 281 -7.37 24.51 5.10
C ILE A 281 -6.99 24.80 6.55
N PRO A 282 -7.85 24.43 7.53
CA PRO A 282 -7.52 24.56 8.94
C PRO A 282 -6.26 23.77 9.29
N HIS A 283 -5.40 24.31 10.14
CA HIS A 283 -4.10 23.72 10.50
C HIS A 283 -4.21 22.26 11.00
N TYR A 284 -5.27 21.93 11.74
CA TYR A 284 -5.50 20.58 12.27
C TYR A 284 -5.89 19.56 11.18
N ASP A 285 -6.34 20.02 10.01
CA ASP A 285 -6.71 19.17 8.86
C ASP A 285 -5.55 18.94 7.88
N ILE A 286 -4.51 19.81 7.85
CA ILE A 286 -3.44 19.80 6.85
C ILE A 286 -2.75 18.42 6.75
N ASN A 287 -2.42 17.81 7.87
CA ASN A 287 -1.72 16.52 7.90
C ASN A 287 -2.58 15.36 7.38
N ARG A 288 -3.90 15.56 7.28
CA ARG A 288 -4.88 14.53 6.94
C ARG A 288 -5.47 14.67 5.55
N VAL A 289 -5.20 15.76 4.84
CA VAL A 289 -5.80 16.02 3.51
C VAL A 289 -5.47 14.96 2.46
N PHE A 290 -4.38 14.21 2.68
CA PHE A 290 -3.98 13.09 1.84
C PHE A 290 -4.48 11.73 2.33
N GLU A 291 -5.23 11.67 3.45
CA GLU A 291 -5.87 10.43 3.89
C GLU A 291 -7.08 10.12 3.00
N ALA A 292 -7.26 8.84 2.67
CA ALA A 292 -8.41 8.40 1.90
C ALA A 292 -9.74 8.73 2.63
N PHE A 293 -10.68 9.35 1.90
CA PHE A 293 -12.02 9.74 2.38
C PHE A 293 -12.04 10.87 3.42
N PHE A 294 -10.92 11.52 3.62
CA PHE A 294 -10.90 12.68 4.48
C PHE A 294 -11.45 13.91 3.73
N THR A 295 -12.50 14.52 4.26
CA THR A 295 -13.15 15.68 3.63
C THR A 295 -12.94 16.98 4.39
N GLY A 296 -12.40 16.94 5.60
CA GLY A 296 -12.20 18.10 6.45
C GLY A 296 -13.50 18.92 6.70
N GLU A 297 -13.35 20.06 7.33
CA GLU A 297 -14.49 20.95 7.59
C GLU A 297 -15.04 21.59 6.30
N ASN A 298 -14.14 22.04 5.42
CA ASN A 298 -14.51 22.64 4.15
C ASN A 298 -15.23 21.65 3.23
N GLY A 299 -14.79 20.39 3.18
CA GLY A 299 -15.41 19.37 2.34
C GLY A 299 -16.85 19.04 2.74
N ARG A 300 -17.18 19.17 4.04
CA ARG A 300 -18.55 19.02 4.55
C ARG A 300 -19.46 20.19 4.16
N LYS A 301 -18.94 21.42 4.18
CA LYS A 301 -19.66 22.63 3.75
C LYS A 301 -19.99 22.62 2.25
N TYR A 302 -19.08 22.15 1.42
CA TYR A 302 -19.22 22.12 -0.05
C TYR A 302 -19.83 20.83 -0.61
N LYS A 303 -20.61 20.07 0.14
CA LYS A 303 -21.45 18.88 -0.18
C LYS A 303 -21.00 17.91 -1.31
N GLN A 304 -19.96 18.23 -2.09
CA GLN A 304 -19.52 17.48 -3.28
C GLN A 304 -18.09 16.94 -3.15
N SER A 305 -17.55 16.85 -1.93
CA SER A 305 -16.19 16.38 -1.72
C SER A 305 -16.17 14.91 -1.34
N THR A 306 -15.54 14.06 -2.15
CA THR A 306 -15.41 12.62 -1.90
C THR A 306 -14.27 12.28 -0.94
N GLY A 307 -13.34 13.23 -0.71
CA GLY A 307 -12.11 13.00 0.06
C GLY A 307 -11.10 12.05 -0.60
N ILE A 308 -11.26 11.82 -1.90
CA ILE A 308 -10.43 10.84 -2.65
C ILE A 308 -9.41 11.54 -3.54
N GLY A 309 -9.74 12.75 -4.04
CA GLY A 309 -8.93 13.43 -5.05
C GLY A 309 -7.46 13.64 -4.64
N LEU A 310 -7.21 14.22 -3.46
CA LEU A 310 -5.85 14.46 -2.97
C LEU A 310 -5.15 13.15 -2.56
N TYR A 311 -5.87 12.17 -2.03
CA TYR A 311 -5.34 10.83 -1.77
C TYR A 311 -4.79 10.20 -3.05
N ILE A 312 -5.57 10.19 -4.15
CA ILE A 312 -5.11 9.67 -5.45
C ILE A 312 -3.88 10.45 -5.95
N CYS A 313 -3.88 11.80 -5.81
CA CYS A 313 -2.72 12.61 -6.18
C CYS A 313 -1.46 12.19 -5.42
N LYS A 314 -1.57 11.90 -4.13
CA LYS A 314 -0.46 11.42 -3.30
C LYS A 314 0.04 10.06 -3.78
N VAL A 315 -0.85 9.10 -4.00
CA VAL A 315 -0.50 7.76 -4.50
C VAL A 315 0.19 7.84 -5.88
N ILE A 316 -0.35 8.65 -6.80
CA ILE A 316 0.25 8.83 -8.12
C ILE A 316 1.64 9.46 -8.01
N SER A 317 1.80 10.51 -7.20
CA SER A 317 3.09 11.18 -7.05
C SER A 317 4.16 10.23 -6.52
N GLU A 318 3.82 9.40 -5.54
CA GLU A 318 4.73 8.39 -4.97
C GLU A 318 5.12 7.34 -6.01
N LYS A 319 4.14 6.84 -6.78
CA LYS A 319 4.40 5.87 -7.86
C LYS A 319 5.23 6.45 -9.01
N LEU A 320 5.08 7.74 -9.32
CA LEU A 320 5.87 8.47 -10.31
C LEU A 320 7.25 8.93 -9.79
N GLY A 321 7.53 8.78 -8.50
CA GLY A 321 8.75 9.27 -7.87
C GLY A 321 8.80 10.80 -7.72
N HIS A 322 7.63 11.45 -7.62
CA HIS A 322 7.49 12.88 -7.38
C HIS A 322 7.14 13.15 -5.92
N GLU A 323 7.47 14.35 -5.44
CA GLU A 323 7.14 14.77 -4.07
C GLU A 323 6.04 15.83 -4.11
N ILE A 324 4.96 15.62 -3.33
CA ILE A 324 3.89 16.61 -3.15
C ILE A 324 3.99 17.19 -1.75
N LEU A 325 3.98 18.54 -1.68
CA LEU A 325 3.93 19.32 -0.44
C LEU A 325 2.71 20.24 -0.47
N ILE A 326 2.10 20.47 0.69
CA ILE A 326 0.95 21.36 0.84
C ILE A 326 1.18 22.31 2.01
N GLU A 327 0.88 23.58 1.79
CA GLU A 327 0.87 24.65 2.78
C GLU A 327 -0.46 25.39 2.65
N SER A 328 -1.15 25.64 3.73
CA SER A 328 -2.43 26.34 3.70
C SER A 328 -2.70 27.03 5.03
N GLU A 329 -3.42 28.14 4.95
CA GLU A 329 -3.90 28.88 6.10
C GLU A 329 -5.36 29.24 5.84
N GLU A 330 -6.20 29.08 6.86
CA GLU A 330 -7.63 29.37 6.77
C GLU A 330 -7.86 30.84 6.37
N GLY A 331 -8.64 31.05 5.32
CA GLY A 331 -8.90 32.38 4.74
C GLY A 331 -7.87 32.91 3.75
N ASN A 332 -6.67 32.29 3.66
CA ASN A 332 -5.55 32.76 2.83
C ASN A 332 -5.25 31.85 1.62
N GLY A 333 -6.09 30.83 1.38
CA GLY A 333 -5.95 29.91 0.28
C GLY A 333 -4.98 28.76 0.56
N THR A 334 -4.68 28.00 -0.50
CA THR A 334 -3.82 26.81 -0.42
C THR A 334 -2.70 26.92 -1.44
N LYS A 335 -1.49 26.52 -1.03
CA LYS A 335 -0.31 26.39 -1.87
C LYS A 335 0.10 24.92 -1.91
N LEU A 336 0.09 24.33 -3.09
CA LEU A 336 0.53 22.97 -3.35
C LEU A 336 1.77 23.01 -4.23
N GLN A 337 2.80 22.26 -3.88
CA GLN A 337 4.04 22.15 -4.64
C GLN A 337 4.26 20.71 -5.08
N ILE A 338 4.63 20.52 -6.33
CA ILE A 338 5.07 19.24 -6.88
C ILE A 338 6.51 19.37 -7.30
N ARG A 339 7.38 18.52 -6.79
CA ARG A 339 8.80 18.46 -7.13
C ARG A 339 9.06 17.30 -8.07
N TYR A 340 9.52 17.61 -9.25
CA TYR A 340 9.91 16.69 -10.30
C TYR A 340 11.42 16.59 -10.37
N LEU A 341 11.98 15.40 -10.55
CA LEU A 341 13.40 15.29 -10.89
C LEU A 341 13.62 15.88 -12.28
N SER A 342 14.51 16.85 -12.38
CA SER A 342 14.97 17.36 -13.67
C SER A 342 15.72 16.25 -14.41
N LYS A 343 15.44 16.05 -15.67
CA LYS A 343 16.26 15.18 -16.50
C LYS A 343 17.61 15.89 -16.69
N LEU A 344 18.67 15.26 -16.16
CA LEU A 344 20.05 15.68 -16.40
C LEU A 344 20.41 15.58 -17.89
#